data_9c6023796407ef1c58e9c449f7da083a
#
_entry.id   9c6023796407ef1c58e9c449f7da083a
#
_cell.length_a   1.000
_cell.length_b   1.000
_cell.length_c   1.000
_cell.angle_alpha   90.00
_cell.angle_beta   90.00
_cell.angle_gamma   90.00
#
_symmetry.space_group_name_H-M   'P 1'
#
loop_
_entity.id
_entity.type
_entity.pdbx_description
1 polymer ?
#
loop_
_entity_poly.entity_id
_entity_poly.type
_entity_poly.pdbx_seq_one_letter_code
_entity_poly.pdbx_strand_id
1 'polypeptide(L)'
;SNSVTFIDTETNAIKHVAYVGRSPHEAFFTQDGKEVWVSIRGENYIAVLDGKTFEEKTRITVPNGPGMTIFSPDGEYGYVCSSFSPETVIIATAEHKVVGHVKQESPFCPDIAATPDGKQVWLTLKDVGKAMVFNARPPFDVIKVLDTGPITNHVNFALNARGQFAYITIGGLNAVKVFKTDTFEQVAMIPTGALPHGLWPSGDGTRMYVGLENADAAAAIDTLENKVVAMISLGQAPQGVAYVPNAVQGDGMQNLQPLGAAAKSVQLTLAGQDAKPVTQVTLFDQGIVQILQAAVTGLPPKQPYVLALSDDPKGTGHLEALAGFMSNPAGAAIVNTVGPIRQITQGDGTTPKRYLVIARGTPAQIGEPVQVQVQP
;
A
#
# COMPACT_ATOMS: atom_id res chain seq x y z
N SER A 1 16.15 -6.62 -0.62
CA SER A 1 16.64 -7.87 0.01
C SER A 1 16.15 -9.06 -0.79
N ASN A 2 16.78 -10.23 -0.57
CA ASN A 2 16.43 -11.50 -1.21
C ASN A 2 16.04 -12.53 -0.14
N SER A 3 15.56 -12.09 0.99
CA SER A 3 15.30 -12.94 2.17
C SER A 3 13.97 -12.67 2.82
N VAL A 4 13.48 -13.65 3.55
CA VAL A 4 12.35 -13.59 4.48
C VAL A 4 12.89 -13.85 5.89
N THR A 5 12.52 -13.01 6.85
CA THR A 5 12.88 -13.17 8.26
C THR A 5 11.69 -13.70 9.04
N PHE A 6 11.87 -14.80 9.75
CA PHE A 6 10.89 -15.40 10.65
C PHE A 6 11.16 -14.92 12.06
N ILE A 7 10.13 -14.35 12.68
CA ILE A 7 10.19 -13.79 14.03
C ILE A 7 9.25 -14.57 14.93
N ASP A 8 9.75 -15.02 16.06
CA ASP A 8 8.93 -15.64 17.10
C ASP A 8 8.05 -14.58 17.75
N THR A 9 6.73 -14.77 17.75
CA THR A 9 5.78 -13.76 18.20
C THR A 9 5.61 -13.68 19.72
N GLU A 10 6.07 -14.67 20.49
CA GLU A 10 6.09 -14.61 21.95
C GLU A 10 7.30 -13.84 22.48
N THR A 11 8.46 -14.04 21.82
CA THR A 11 9.74 -13.50 22.29
C THR A 11 10.23 -12.30 21.48
N ASN A 12 9.64 -12.02 20.33
CA ASN A 12 10.10 -11.05 19.32
C ASN A 12 11.56 -11.31 18.84
N ALA A 13 12.04 -12.54 18.99
CA ALA A 13 13.36 -12.93 18.53
C ALA A 13 13.33 -13.42 17.08
N ILE A 14 14.41 -13.14 16.33
CA ILE A 14 14.61 -13.73 15.00
C ILE A 14 14.82 -15.23 15.16
N LYS A 15 13.96 -16.02 14.55
CA LYS A 15 13.99 -17.48 14.58
C LYS A 15 14.77 -18.07 13.40
N HIS A 16 14.62 -17.47 12.23
CA HIS A 16 15.26 -17.90 10.99
C HIS A 16 15.30 -16.80 9.94
N VAL A 17 16.28 -16.87 9.02
CA VAL A 17 16.35 -16.03 7.83
C VAL A 17 16.51 -16.95 6.61
N ALA A 18 15.49 -17.02 5.75
CA ALA A 18 15.51 -17.79 4.52
C ALA A 18 15.84 -16.90 3.32
N TYR A 19 16.78 -17.33 2.48
CA TYR A 19 17.08 -16.70 1.20
C TYR A 19 16.26 -17.38 0.10
N VAL A 20 15.37 -16.62 -0.56
CA VAL A 20 14.30 -17.19 -1.40
C VAL A 20 14.33 -16.76 -2.87
N GLY A 21 15.08 -15.73 -3.22
CA GLY A 21 15.11 -15.19 -4.58
C GLY A 21 15.01 -13.68 -4.61
N ARG A 22 14.92 -13.12 -5.81
CA ARG A 22 15.01 -11.67 -6.02
C ARG A 22 13.71 -10.95 -5.67
N SER A 23 13.80 -9.95 -4.77
CA SER A 23 12.69 -9.08 -4.37
C SER A 23 11.46 -9.86 -3.89
N PRO A 24 11.56 -10.69 -2.83
CA PRO A 24 10.40 -11.28 -2.20
C PRO A 24 9.48 -10.13 -1.73
N HIS A 25 8.17 -10.27 -1.92
CA HIS A 25 7.21 -9.21 -1.62
C HIS A 25 6.35 -9.58 -0.41
N GLU A 26 5.57 -10.63 -0.50
CA GLU A 26 4.68 -11.08 0.58
C GLU A 26 4.93 -12.56 0.91
N ALA A 27 4.70 -12.92 2.18
CA ALA A 27 4.87 -14.27 2.69
C ALA A 27 3.72 -14.64 3.62
N PHE A 28 3.06 -15.76 3.37
CA PHE A 28 1.95 -16.26 4.17
C PHE A 28 2.08 -17.74 4.46
N PHE A 29 1.69 -18.13 5.67
CA PHE A 29 1.50 -19.53 6.00
C PHE A 29 0.26 -20.07 5.30
N THR A 30 0.31 -21.34 4.88
CA THR A 30 -0.91 -22.10 4.57
C THR A 30 -1.79 -22.21 5.80
N GLN A 31 -3.10 -22.42 5.63
CA GLN A 31 -4.06 -22.46 6.74
C GLN A 31 -3.72 -23.53 7.80
N ASP A 32 -3.08 -24.63 7.37
CA ASP A 32 -2.64 -25.70 8.27
C ASP A 32 -1.22 -25.47 8.85
N GLY A 33 -0.57 -24.37 8.49
CA GLY A 33 0.76 -23.98 8.94
C GLY A 33 1.91 -24.86 8.44
N LYS A 34 1.67 -25.80 7.49
CA LYS A 34 2.71 -26.72 7.03
C LYS A 34 3.69 -26.10 6.04
N GLU A 35 3.26 -25.04 5.37
CA GLU A 35 4.08 -24.36 4.37
C GLU A 35 4.01 -22.85 4.54
N VAL A 36 5.03 -22.16 4.05
CA VAL A 36 5.04 -20.71 3.85
C VAL A 36 5.25 -20.44 2.37
N TRP A 37 4.31 -19.76 1.76
CA TRP A 37 4.42 -19.35 0.37
C TRP A 37 4.90 -17.91 0.28
N VAL A 38 5.96 -17.68 -0.49
CA VAL A 38 6.59 -16.39 -0.67
C VAL A 38 6.49 -15.96 -2.13
N SER A 39 5.82 -14.84 -2.37
CA SER A 39 5.73 -14.22 -3.69
C SER A 39 7.08 -13.60 -4.07
N ILE A 40 7.76 -14.15 -5.09
CA ILE A 40 9.05 -13.63 -5.55
C ILE A 40 8.81 -12.63 -6.69
N ARG A 41 8.55 -11.39 -6.32
CA ARG A 41 8.13 -10.33 -7.24
C ARG A 41 9.15 -10.01 -8.34
N GLY A 42 10.42 -10.18 -8.07
CA GLY A 42 11.50 -10.00 -9.05
C GLY A 42 11.65 -11.15 -10.06
N GLU A 43 10.84 -12.20 -9.94
CA GLU A 43 10.90 -13.44 -10.72
C GLU A 43 9.48 -13.83 -11.18
N ASN A 44 9.29 -15.12 -11.51
CA ASN A 44 8.02 -15.68 -11.99
C ASN A 44 7.60 -16.94 -11.21
N TYR A 45 7.81 -16.93 -9.88
CA TYR A 45 7.46 -18.08 -9.05
C TYR A 45 7.07 -17.68 -7.63
N ILE A 46 6.36 -18.59 -6.98
CA ILE A 46 6.16 -18.63 -5.54
C ILE A 46 7.18 -19.60 -4.96
N ALA A 47 8.00 -19.17 -4.02
CA ALA A 47 8.85 -20.08 -3.24
C ALA A 47 8.00 -20.70 -2.13
N VAL A 48 8.00 -22.03 -2.05
CA VAL A 48 7.30 -22.80 -1.03
C VAL A 48 8.29 -23.29 0.00
N LEU A 49 8.20 -22.79 1.22
CA LEU A 49 9.06 -23.18 2.33
C LEU A 49 8.32 -24.14 3.26
N ASP A 50 9.07 -24.99 3.95
CA ASP A 50 8.53 -25.81 5.03
C ASP A 50 8.13 -24.92 6.22
N GLY A 51 6.92 -25.10 6.77
CA GLY A 51 6.39 -24.24 7.85
C GLY A 51 7.07 -24.40 9.22
N LYS A 52 8.00 -25.36 9.38
CA LYS A 52 8.73 -25.60 10.62
C LYS A 52 10.22 -25.32 10.49
N THR A 53 10.84 -25.82 9.41
CA THR A 53 12.28 -25.65 9.17
C THR A 53 12.59 -24.36 8.41
N PHE A 54 11.58 -23.80 7.70
CA PHE A 54 11.68 -22.62 6.85
C PHE A 54 12.63 -22.78 5.65
N GLU A 55 12.99 -24.02 5.32
CA GLU A 55 13.79 -24.35 4.14
C GLU A 55 12.89 -24.44 2.90
N GLU A 56 13.43 -24.04 1.74
CA GLU A 56 12.70 -24.11 0.47
C GLU A 56 12.48 -25.58 0.05
N LYS A 57 11.22 -25.96 -0.15
CA LYS A 57 10.80 -27.28 -0.60
C LYS A 57 10.68 -27.36 -2.11
N THR A 58 10.03 -26.35 -2.70
CA THR A 58 9.73 -26.31 -4.12
C THR A 58 9.37 -24.90 -4.57
N ARG A 59 9.19 -24.72 -5.87
CA ARG A 59 8.74 -23.49 -6.51
C ARG A 59 7.54 -23.75 -7.38
N ILE A 60 6.57 -22.84 -7.35
CA ILE A 60 5.39 -22.89 -8.22
C ILE A 60 5.54 -21.78 -9.25
N THR A 61 5.64 -22.17 -10.53
CA THR A 61 5.73 -21.18 -11.62
C THR A 61 4.39 -20.46 -11.79
N VAL A 62 4.45 -19.13 -11.83
CA VAL A 62 3.32 -18.23 -12.02
C VAL A 62 3.68 -17.13 -13.02
N PRO A 63 2.73 -16.29 -13.48
CA PRO A 63 3.06 -15.13 -14.30
C PRO A 63 4.08 -14.21 -13.63
N ASN A 64 4.85 -13.50 -14.45
CA ASN A 64 5.93 -12.63 -13.99
C ASN A 64 5.46 -11.59 -12.97
N GLY A 65 6.22 -11.44 -11.91
CA GLY A 65 6.01 -10.44 -10.87
C GLY A 65 4.86 -10.76 -9.90
N PRO A 66 4.78 -11.98 -9.32
CA PRO A 66 3.80 -12.26 -8.29
C PRO A 66 3.98 -11.28 -7.13
N GLY A 67 2.94 -10.51 -6.84
CA GLY A 67 2.98 -9.48 -5.79
C GLY A 67 2.49 -10.05 -4.46
N MET A 68 1.29 -10.59 -4.47
CA MET A 68 0.58 -11.01 -3.28
C MET A 68 0.02 -12.41 -3.43
N THR A 69 0.06 -13.17 -2.35
CA THR A 69 -0.58 -14.49 -2.25
C THR A 69 -1.46 -14.53 -1.02
N ILE A 70 -2.70 -15.00 -1.15
CA ILE A 70 -3.61 -15.25 -0.04
C ILE A 70 -4.28 -16.60 -0.21
N PHE A 71 -4.66 -17.24 0.90
CA PHE A 71 -5.34 -18.53 0.87
C PHE A 71 -6.84 -18.39 1.13
N SER A 72 -7.64 -19.32 0.55
CA SER A 72 -9.01 -19.49 0.95
C SER A 72 -9.10 -19.89 2.43
N PRO A 73 -10.17 -19.53 3.17
CA PRO A 73 -10.29 -19.85 4.60
C PRO A 73 -10.19 -21.35 4.93
N ASP A 74 -10.59 -22.22 4.00
CA ASP A 74 -10.47 -23.67 4.13
C ASP A 74 -9.10 -24.23 3.68
N GLY A 75 -8.22 -23.36 3.13
CA GLY A 75 -6.90 -23.75 2.67
C GLY A 75 -6.84 -24.48 1.32
N GLU A 76 -7.97 -24.64 0.62
CA GLU A 76 -8.02 -25.39 -0.65
C GLU A 76 -7.31 -24.66 -1.79
N TYR A 77 -7.44 -23.33 -1.85
CA TYR A 77 -6.87 -22.51 -2.91
C TYR A 77 -5.92 -21.44 -2.38
N GLY A 78 -4.84 -21.19 -3.13
CA GLY A 78 -4.02 -20.00 -3.06
C GLY A 78 -4.34 -19.08 -4.25
N TYR A 79 -4.58 -17.80 -3.99
CA TYR A 79 -4.83 -16.79 -5.01
C TYR A 79 -3.61 -15.88 -5.11
N VAL A 80 -3.05 -15.76 -6.31
CA VAL A 80 -1.80 -15.02 -6.54
C VAL A 80 -2.04 -13.93 -7.57
N CYS A 81 -2.03 -12.68 -7.15
CA CYS A 81 -2.08 -11.56 -8.07
C CYS A 81 -0.69 -11.04 -8.42
N SER A 82 -0.58 -10.37 -9.57
CA SER A 82 0.69 -9.93 -10.13
C SER A 82 0.87 -8.41 -10.01
N SER A 83 2.13 -8.00 -9.97
CA SER A 83 2.52 -6.59 -10.13
C SER A 83 2.79 -6.20 -11.59
N PHE A 84 3.01 -7.17 -12.49
CA PHE A 84 3.47 -6.90 -13.85
C PHE A 84 2.65 -7.62 -14.93
N SER A 85 1.79 -8.56 -14.55
CA SER A 85 0.93 -9.31 -15.48
C SER A 85 -0.54 -9.03 -15.21
N PRO A 86 -1.40 -8.77 -16.23
CA PRO A 86 -2.80 -8.41 -16.04
C PRO A 86 -3.66 -9.64 -15.74
N GLU A 87 -3.21 -10.49 -14.82
CA GLU A 87 -3.96 -11.67 -14.40
C GLU A 87 -3.62 -12.09 -12.96
N THR A 88 -4.60 -12.70 -12.32
CA THR A 88 -4.48 -13.42 -11.06
C THR A 88 -4.60 -14.91 -11.37
N VAL A 89 -3.71 -15.73 -10.79
CA VAL A 89 -3.80 -17.19 -10.90
C VAL A 89 -4.31 -17.80 -9.62
N ILE A 90 -5.04 -18.90 -9.75
CA ILE A 90 -5.54 -19.70 -8.65
C ILE A 90 -4.77 -21.03 -8.64
N ILE A 91 -4.25 -21.41 -7.49
CA ILE A 91 -3.44 -22.58 -7.27
C ILE A 91 -4.17 -23.51 -6.30
N ALA A 92 -4.32 -24.79 -6.69
CA ALA A 92 -4.71 -25.83 -5.74
C ALA A 92 -3.56 -26.04 -4.75
N THR A 93 -3.80 -25.72 -3.47
CA THR A 93 -2.74 -25.62 -2.46
C THR A 93 -2.03 -26.97 -2.26
N ALA A 94 -2.77 -28.06 -2.15
CA ALA A 94 -2.20 -29.38 -1.87
C ALA A 94 -1.36 -29.92 -3.03
N GLU A 95 -1.73 -29.63 -4.27
CA GLU A 95 -1.08 -30.11 -5.48
C GLU A 95 0.00 -29.14 -6.02
N HIS A 96 0.10 -27.93 -5.48
CA HIS A 96 0.95 -26.87 -6.00
C HIS A 96 0.71 -26.57 -7.49
N LYS A 97 -0.52 -26.70 -7.96
CA LYS A 97 -0.89 -26.63 -9.38
C LYS A 97 -1.81 -25.46 -9.67
N VAL A 98 -1.51 -24.70 -10.72
CA VAL A 98 -2.41 -23.66 -11.22
C VAL A 98 -3.66 -24.34 -11.80
N VAL A 99 -4.83 -23.94 -11.30
CA VAL A 99 -6.15 -24.48 -11.67
C VAL A 99 -7.12 -23.44 -12.23
N GLY A 100 -6.75 -22.17 -12.16
CA GLY A 100 -7.60 -21.09 -12.67
C GLY A 100 -6.82 -19.82 -12.98
N HIS A 101 -7.43 -19.00 -13.82
CA HIS A 101 -6.92 -17.68 -14.23
C HIS A 101 -8.05 -16.68 -14.24
N VAL A 102 -7.83 -15.50 -13.67
CA VAL A 102 -8.76 -14.36 -13.70
C VAL A 102 -8.05 -13.17 -14.32
N LYS A 103 -8.56 -12.68 -15.43
CA LYS A 103 -8.03 -11.48 -16.11
C LYS A 103 -8.41 -10.22 -15.33
N GLN A 104 -7.48 -9.28 -15.27
CA GLN A 104 -7.68 -7.98 -14.61
C GLN A 104 -7.36 -6.82 -15.58
N GLU A 105 -7.96 -5.66 -15.33
CA GLU A 105 -7.87 -4.49 -16.22
C GLU A 105 -6.47 -3.87 -16.24
N SER A 106 -5.72 -4.01 -15.15
CA SER A 106 -4.37 -3.44 -14.99
C SER A 106 -3.42 -4.51 -14.46
N PRO A 107 -2.14 -4.51 -14.88
CA PRO A 107 -1.17 -5.48 -14.37
C PRO A 107 -0.83 -5.28 -12.89
N PHE A 108 -0.94 -4.05 -12.34
CA PHE A 108 -0.50 -3.78 -10.98
C PHE A 108 -1.60 -4.01 -9.95
N CYS A 109 -1.54 -5.18 -9.32
CA CYS A 109 -2.34 -5.55 -8.14
C CYS A 109 -1.48 -5.45 -6.88
N PRO A 110 -1.63 -4.42 -6.04
CA PRO A 110 -0.90 -4.33 -4.78
C PRO A 110 -1.36 -5.32 -3.72
N ASP A 111 -2.65 -5.71 -3.75
CA ASP A 111 -3.18 -6.61 -2.72
C ASP A 111 -4.37 -7.44 -3.19
N ILE A 112 -4.53 -8.60 -2.53
CA ILE A 112 -5.62 -9.54 -2.74
C ILE A 112 -6.02 -10.17 -1.41
N ALA A 113 -7.32 -10.32 -1.15
CA ALA A 113 -7.83 -10.93 0.07
C ALA A 113 -9.09 -11.77 -0.20
N ALA A 114 -9.23 -12.88 0.53
CA ALA A 114 -10.43 -13.71 0.51
C ALA A 114 -11.39 -13.31 1.63
N THR A 115 -12.68 -13.27 1.35
CA THR A 115 -13.70 -13.00 2.38
C THR A 115 -13.71 -14.08 3.46
N PRO A 116 -13.95 -13.73 4.73
CA PRO A 116 -14.00 -14.70 5.83
C PRO A 116 -14.99 -15.86 5.61
N ASP A 117 -16.07 -15.62 4.87
CA ASP A 117 -17.05 -16.66 4.50
C ASP A 117 -16.60 -17.55 3.32
N GLY A 118 -15.43 -17.28 2.73
CA GLY A 118 -14.84 -18.07 1.65
C GLY A 118 -15.57 -17.98 0.31
N LYS A 119 -16.44 -17.00 0.09
CA LYS A 119 -17.25 -16.89 -1.14
C LYS A 119 -16.62 -16.00 -2.20
N GLN A 120 -15.91 -14.97 -1.80
CA GLN A 120 -15.36 -13.95 -2.69
C GLN A 120 -13.88 -13.75 -2.47
N VAL A 121 -13.22 -13.33 -3.53
CA VAL A 121 -11.85 -12.80 -3.49
C VAL A 121 -11.89 -11.38 -4.05
N TRP A 122 -11.32 -10.45 -3.31
CA TRP A 122 -11.19 -9.05 -3.71
C TRP A 122 -9.73 -8.74 -3.97
N LEU A 123 -9.46 -8.05 -5.05
CA LEU A 123 -8.13 -7.53 -5.36
C LEU A 123 -8.20 -6.05 -5.72
N THR A 124 -7.09 -5.37 -5.51
CA THR A 124 -6.96 -3.95 -5.81
C THR A 124 -6.16 -3.72 -7.09
N LEU A 125 -6.52 -2.67 -7.83
CA LEU A 125 -5.89 -2.27 -9.08
C LEU A 125 -5.46 -0.80 -8.97
N LYS A 126 -4.25 -0.59 -8.43
CA LYS A 126 -3.73 0.72 -8.02
C LYS A 126 -3.71 1.74 -9.14
N ASP A 127 -3.25 1.33 -10.32
CA ASP A 127 -3.01 2.23 -11.46
C ASP A 127 -4.28 2.73 -12.13
N VAL A 128 -5.40 2.03 -11.94
CA VAL A 128 -6.71 2.40 -12.48
C VAL A 128 -7.70 2.86 -11.40
N GLY A 129 -7.31 2.82 -10.12
CA GLY A 129 -8.13 3.26 -8.99
C GLY A 129 -9.37 2.40 -8.76
N LYS A 130 -9.23 1.08 -8.90
CA LYS A 130 -10.34 0.13 -8.82
C LYS A 130 -10.07 -1.02 -7.86
N ALA A 131 -11.15 -1.72 -7.48
CA ALA A 131 -11.10 -3.04 -6.89
C ALA A 131 -11.94 -4.01 -7.73
N MET A 132 -11.47 -5.24 -7.88
CA MET A 132 -12.17 -6.30 -8.61
C MET A 132 -12.53 -7.42 -7.65
N VAL A 133 -13.73 -7.98 -7.82
CA VAL A 133 -14.26 -9.07 -7.01
C VAL A 133 -14.57 -10.25 -7.92
N PHE A 134 -14.15 -11.45 -7.53
CA PHE A 134 -14.48 -12.68 -8.24
C PHE A 134 -14.88 -13.80 -7.26
N ASN A 135 -15.57 -14.81 -7.78
CA ASN A 135 -15.96 -15.98 -6.99
C ASN A 135 -14.74 -16.75 -6.51
N ALA A 136 -14.66 -17.04 -5.21
CA ALA A 136 -13.55 -17.80 -4.62
C ALA A 136 -13.52 -19.27 -5.05
N ARG A 137 -14.53 -19.75 -5.78
CA ARG A 137 -14.72 -21.13 -6.24
C ARG A 137 -14.83 -21.20 -7.76
N PRO A 138 -14.51 -22.36 -8.34
CA PRO A 138 -14.69 -22.56 -9.76
C PRO A 138 -16.11 -22.19 -10.25
N PRO A 139 -16.26 -21.56 -11.39
CA PRO A 139 -15.21 -21.24 -12.38
C PRO A 139 -14.45 -19.92 -12.15
N PHE A 140 -14.49 -19.32 -10.95
CA PHE A 140 -13.78 -18.10 -10.56
C PHE A 140 -14.21 -16.85 -11.35
N ASP A 141 -15.48 -16.76 -11.70
CA ASP A 141 -16.03 -15.65 -12.48
C ASP A 141 -15.91 -14.32 -11.75
N VAL A 142 -15.59 -13.26 -12.50
CA VAL A 142 -15.62 -11.88 -12.00
C VAL A 142 -17.07 -11.49 -11.70
N ILE A 143 -17.31 -11.06 -10.46
CA ILE A 143 -18.64 -10.65 -9.97
C ILE A 143 -18.83 -9.14 -10.15
N LYS A 144 -17.80 -8.36 -9.81
CA LYS A 144 -17.91 -6.91 -9.73
C LYS A 144 -16.56 -6.23 -9.93
N VAL A 145 -16.62 -5.05 -10.55
CA VAL A 145 -15.51 -4.08 -10.54
C VAL A 145 -16.04 -2.79 -9.93
N LEU A 146 -15.29 -2.23 -8.97
CA LEU A 146 -15.66 -1.04 -8.22
C LEU A 146 -14.67 0.09 -8.50
N ASP A 147 -15.17 1.28 -8.76
CA ASP A 147 -14.35 2.48 -8.76
C ASP A 147 -14.07 2.91 -7.31
N THR A 148 -12.83 2.85 -6.90
CA THR A 148 -12.43 3.09 -5.50
C THR A 148 -11.71 4.42 -5.31
N GLY A 149 -10.88 4.81 -6.25
CA GLY A 149 -10.17 6.10 -6.22
C GLY A 149 -8.68 5.98 -6.49
N PRO A 150 -7.98 7.11 -6.60
CA PRO A 150 -6.58 7.14 -6.96
C PRO A 150 -5.71 6.50 -5.88
N ILE A 151 -4.71 5.73 -6.30
CA ILE A 151 -3.78 5.02 -5.42
C ILE A 151 -4.57 4.07 -4.47
N THR A 152 -5.43 3.24 -5.05
CA THR A 152 -6.07 2.13 -4.32
C THR A 152 -5.00 1.12 -3.95
N ASN A 153 -4.76 0.93 -2.66
CA ASN A 153 -3.66 0.09 -2.16
C ASN A 153 -4.16 -1.30 -1.74
N HIS A 154 -4.53 -1.49 -0.48
CA HIS A 154 -4.84 -2.79 0.08
C HIS A 154 -6.32 -2.97 0.40
N VAL A 155 -6.75 -4.23 0.50
CA VAL A 155 -8.10 -4.63 0.89
C VAL A 155 -8.03 -5.70 1.97
N ASN A 156 -8.87 -5.59 3.00
CA ASN A 156 -9.08 -6.68 3.96
C ASN A 156 -10.50 -6.57 4.54
N PHE A 157 -10.89 -7.55 5.33
CA PHE A 157 -12.27 -7.68 5.79
C PHE A 157 -12.38 -7.60 7.31
N ALA A 158 -13.43 -6.94 7.79
CA ALA A 158 -13.90 -7.08 9.15
C ALA A 158 -15.21 -7.86 9.15
N LEU A 159 -15.25 -8.92 9.95
CA LEU A 159 -16.46 -9.70 10.24
C LEU A 159 -16.77 -9.52 11.73
N ASN A 160 -17.88 -8.87 12.04
CA ASN A 160 -18.32 -8.57 13.39
C ASN A 160 -19.86 -8.56 13.50
N ALA A 161 -20.40 -8.08 14.62
CA ALA A 161 -21.85 -8.03 14.86
C ALA A 161 -22.66 -7.24 13.82
N ARG A 162 -22.02 -6.33 13.07
CA ARG A 162 -22.67 -5.56 11.99
C ARG A 162 -22.72 -6.31 10.65
N GLY A 163 -21.98 -7.41 10.51
CA GLY A 163 -21.82 -8.17 9.27
C GLY A 163 -20.40 -8.20 8.75
N GLN A 164 -20.25 -8.51 7.47
CA GLN A 164 -18.96 -8.60 6.76
C GLN A 164 -18.76 -7.39 5.86
N PHE A 165 -17.66 -6.67 6.05
CA PHE A 165 -17.31 -5.46 5.31
C PHE A 165 -15.90 -5.52 4.75
N ALA A 166 -15.73 -5.03 3.53
CA ALA A 166 -14.44 -4.80 2.91
C ALA A 166 -13.93 -3.39 3.25
N TYR A 167 -12.72 -3.30 3.76
CA TYR A 167 -11.99 -2.06 4.02
C TYR A 167 -10.92 -1.91 2.97
N ILE A 168 -10.90 -0.79 2.24
CA ILE A 168 -9.95 -0.55 1.15
C ILE A 168 -9.22 0.76 1.41
N THR A 169 -7.90 0.72 1.45
CA THR A 169 -7.07 1.91 1.59
C THR A 169 -6.96 2.66 0.27
N ILE A 170 -7.28 3.95 0.29
CA ILE A 170 -7.19 4.84 -0.86
C ILE A 170 -6.13 5.90 -0.58
N GLY A 171 -4.90 5.58 -0.99
CA GLY A 171 -3.73 6.40 -0.67
C GLY A 171 -3.84 7.84 -1.16
N GLY A 172 -4.40 8.05 -2.35
CA GLY A 172 -4.58 9.38 -2.91
C GLY A 172 -5.68 10.24 -2.26
N LEU A 173 -6.51 9.63 -1.40
CA LEU A 173 -7.55 10.32 -0.64
C LEU A 173 -7.22 10.42 0.86
N ASN A 174 -6.11 9.84 1.31
CA ASN A 174 -5.77 9.72 2.73
C ASN A 174 -6.90 9.12 3.57
N ALA A 175 -7.57 8.11 3.02
CA ALA A 175 -8.78 7.53 3.60
C ALA A 175 -8.87 6.02 3.38
N VAL A 176 -9.70 5.39 4.20
CA VAL A 176 -10.19 4.03 3.98
C VAL A 176 -11.65 4.10 3.56
N LYS A 177 -12.01 3.45 2.47
CA LYS A 177 -13.39 3.24 2.06
C LYS A 177 -13.88 1.88 2.57
N VAL A 178 -15.15 1.84 2.98
CA VAL A 178 -15.79 0.65 3.54
C VAL A 178 -16.97 0.26 2.66
N PHE A 179 -17.00 -1.01 2.25
CA PHE A 179 -18.05 -1.56 1.39
C PHE A 179 -18.71 -2.77 2.05
N LYS A 180 -20.02 -2.92 1.86
CA LYS A 180 -20.69 -4.19 2.13
C LYS A 180 -20.24 -5.24 1.12
N THR A 181 -20.00 -6.47 1.55
CA THR A 181 -19.55 -7.53 0.65
C THR A 181 -20.69 -8.20 -0.13
N ASP A 182 -21.92 -8.05 0.31
CA ASP A 182 -23.13 -8.59 -0.34
C ASP A 182 -23.71 -7.69 -1.42
N THR A 183 -23.76 -6.39 -1.18
CA THR A 183 -24.36 -5.41 -2.08
C THR A 183 -23.33 -4.56 -2.84
N PHE A 184 -22.07 -4.59 -2.42
CA PHE A 184 -20.98 -3.73 -2.93
C PHE A 184 -21.21 -2.22 -2.72
N GLU A 185 -22.14 -1.86 -1.84
CA GLU A 185 -22.44 -0.50 -1.48
C GLU A 185 -21.33 0.09 -0.60
N GLN A 186 -20.84 1.29 -0.95
CA GLN A 186 -19.95 2.04 -0.07
C GLN A 186 -20.75 2.61 1.11
N VAL A 187 -20.39 2.23 2.34
CA VAL A 187 -21.09 2.63 3.56
C VAL A 187 -20.32 3.67 4.38
N ALA A 188 -19.03 3.81 4.16
CA ALA A 188 -18.22 4.82 4.84
C ALA A 188 -16.98 5.22 4.02
N MET A 189 -16.47 6.41 4.32
CA MET A 189 -15.12 6.86 3.98
C MET A 189 -14.50 7.48 5.23
N ILE A 190 -13.42 6.89 5.71
CA ILE A 190 -12.80 7.20 6.99
C ILE A 190 -11.47 7.91 6.73
N PRO A 191 -11.33 9.21 7.02
CA PRO A 191 -10.03 9.88 6.97
C PRO A 191 -9.05 9.22 7.96
N THR A 192 -7.83 8.93 7.51
CA THR A 192 -6.84 8.19 8.30
C THR A 192 -5.55 8.97 8.55
N GLY A 193 -5.03 9.63 7.55
CA GLY A 193 -3.71 10.27 7.52
C GLY A 193 -2.97 9.94 6.24
N ALA A 194 -1.72 10.38 6.11
CA ALA A 194 -1.01 10.41 4.85
C ALA A 194 -0.67 9.01 4.30
N LEU A 195 -1.17 8.73 3.12
CA LEU A 195 -0.94 7.55 2.30
C LEU A 195 -1.22 6.23 3.05
N PRO A 196 -2.48 5.92 3.39
CA PRO A 196 -2.83 4.61 3.95
C PRO A 196 -2.47 3.51 2.95
N HIS A 197 -1.81 2.45 3.43
CA HIS A 197 -1.30 1.36 2.59
C HIS A 197 -1.84 0.02 3.07
N GLY A 198 -1.04 -0.81 3.76
CA GLY A 198 -1.49 -2.10 4.28
C GLY A 198 -2.48 -1.97 5.43
N LEU A 199 -3.39 -2.93 5.55
CA LEU A 199 -4.35 -3.00 6.64
C LEU A 199 -4.63 -4.43 7.07
N TRP A 200 -4.93 -4.62 8.37
CA TRP A 200 -5.24 -5.94 8.93
C TRP A 200 -6.28 -5.83 10.05
N PRO A 201 -7.30 -6.72 10.09
CA PRO A 201 -8.30 -6.72 11.14
C PRO A 201 -7.78 -7.35 12.43
N SER A 202 -8.33 -6.96 13.58
CA SER A 202 -8.23 -7.74 14.82
C SER A 202 -8.97 -9.06 14.69
N GLY A 203 -8.63 -10.05 15.53
CA GLY A 203 -9.23 -11.38 15.47
C GLY A 203 -10.75 -11.40 15.69
N ASP A 204 -11.29 -10.42 16.42
CA ASP A 204 -12.73 -10.25 16.65
C ASP A 204 -13.43 -9.33 15.63
N GLY A 205 -12.67 -8.79 14.68
CA GLY A 205 -13.18 -7.90 13.63
C GLY A 205 -13.64 -6.52 14.12
N THR A 206 -13.39 -6.16 15.40
CA THR A 206 -13.82 -4.86 15.96
C THR A 206 -12.83 -3.72 15.70
N ARG A 207 -11.61 -4.06 15.26
CA ARG A 207 -10.57 -3.09 14.89
C ARG A 207 -10.01 -3.41 13.51
N MET A 208 -9.62 -2.36 12.79
CA MET A 208 -8.81 -2.43 11.57
C MET A 208 -7.57 -1.57 11.77
N TYR A 209 -6.40 -2.17 11.70
CA TYR A 209 -5.13 -1.45 11.79
C TYR A 209 -4.65 -1.10 10.39
N VAL A 210 -4.22 0.14 10.19
CA VAL A 210 -3.85 0.69 8.87
C VAL A 210 -2.49 1.34 8.95
N GLY A 211 -1.52 0.87 8.17
CA GLY A 211 -0.22 1.53 8.02
C GLY A 211 -0.34 2.82 7.22
N LEU A 212 0.22 3.90 7.73
CA LEU A 212 0.26 5.21 7.08
C LEU A 212 1.67 5.48 6.58
N GLU A 213 1.93 5.09 5.33
CA GLU A 213 3.27 5.06 4.74
C GLU A 213 4.00 6.40 4.82
N ASN A 214 3.28 7.52 4.62
CA ASN A 214 3.85 8.86 4.63
C ASN A 214 3.62 9.61 5.97
N ALA A 215 3.22 8.90 7.03
CA ALA A 215 3.01 9.53 8.34
C ALA A 215 3.80 8.85 9.48
N ASP A 216 4.61 7.81 9.17
CA ASP A 216 5.35 7.02 10.17
C ASP A 216 4.47 6.56 11.34
N ALA A 217 3.25 6.13 11.03
CA ALA A 217 2.23 5.79 12.00
C ALA A 217 1.33 4.65 11.53
N ALA A 218 0.60 4.05 12.44
CA ALA A 218 -0.58 3.25 12.13
C ALA A 218 -1.82 3.88 12.75
N ALA A 219 -2.92 3.85 12.01
CA ALA A 219 -4.25 4.20 12.52
C ALA A 219 -4.96 2.94 13.00
N ALA A 220 -5.61 3.00 14.16
CA ALA A 220 -6.56 2.00 14.61
C ALA A 220 -7.98 2.51 14.35
N ILE A 221 -8.73 1.81 13.52
CA ILE A 221 -10.11 2.12 13.17
C ILE A 221 -11.04 1.24 14.02
N ASP A 222 -12.03 1.84 14.67
CA ASP A 222 -13.18 1.14 15.22
C ASP A 222 -14.11 0.77 14.07
N THR A 223 -14.29 -0.53 13.81
CA THR A 223 -15.10 -1.03 12.69
C THR A 223 -16.60 -1.01 12.98
N LEU A 224 -16.99 -0.90 14.25
CA LEU A 224 -18.40 -0.77 14.62
C LEU A 224 -18.92 0.65 14.36
N GLU A 225 -18.04 1.66 14.54
CA GLU A 225 -18.39 3.07 14.36
C GLU A 225 -17.77 3.70 13.10
N ASN A 226 -16.88 2.97 12.40
CA ASN A 226 -16.14 3.45 11.22
C ASN A 226 -15.40 4.77 11.47
N LYS A 227 -14.63 4.83 12.55
CA LYS A 227 -13.82 6.00 12.90
C LYS A 227 -12.43 5.61 13.41
N VAL A 228 -11.44 6.46 13.20
CA VAL A 228 -10.12 6.32 13.82
C VAL A 228 -10.24 6.58 15.32
N VAL A 229 -9.75 5.66 16.13
CA VAL A 229 -9.77 5.74 17.60
C VAL A 229 -8.39 5.89 18.22
N ALA A 230 -7.32 5.57 17.47
CA ALA A 230 -5.95 5.77 17.92
C ALA A 230 -5.00 5.97 16.75
N MET A 231 -3.94 6.74 17.00
CA MET A 231 -2.78 6.88 16.13
C MET A 231 -1.57 6.35 16.88
N ILE A 232 -0.84 5.42 16.27
CA ILE A 232 0.29 4.69 16.87
C ILE A 232 1.53 5.10 16.10
N SER A 233 2.48 5.77 16.76
CA SER A 233 3.76 6.11 16.15
C SER A 233 4.59 4.85 15.88
N LEU A 234 5.13 4.74 14.69
CA LEU A 234 5.92 3.60 14.20
C LEU A 234 7.24 4.08 13.61
N GLY A 235 7.99 3.13 13.05
CA GLY A 235 9.14 3.44 12.20
C GLY A 235 8.74 3.87 10.79
N GLN A 236 9.73 4.15 9.97
CA GLN A 236 9.56 4.75 8.65
C GLN A 236 8.73 3.89 7.68
N ALA A 237 7.84 4.56 6.96
CA ALA A 237 7.10 4.06 5.80
C ALA A 237 6.44 2.69 6.03
N PRO A 238 5.53 2.53 7.01
CA PRO A 238 4.85 1.27 7.26
C PRO A 238 3.92 0.92 6.09
N GLN A 239 4.30 -0.08 5.29
CA GLN A 239 3.53 -0.55 4.14
C GLN A 239 2.70 -1.79 4.47
N GLY A 240 3.26 -2.75 5.20
CA GLY A 240 2.57 -3.96 5.62
C GLY A 240 2.14 -3.88 7.08
N VAL A 241 0.99 -4.46 7.39
CA VAL A 241 0.47 -4.63 8.75
C VAL A 241 -0.04 -6.05 8.91
N ALA A 242 0.30 -6.69 10.02
CA ALA A 242 -0.26 -7.97 10.42
C ALA A 242 -0.69 -7.93 11.89
N TYR A 243 -1.86 -8.45 12.19
CA TYR A 243 -2.32 -8.66 13.55
C TYR A 243 -2.11 -10.11 13.96
N VAL A 244 -1.38 -10.33 15.04
CA VAL A 244 -1.15 -11.67 15.58
C VAL A 244 -1.82 -11.76 16.95
N PRO A 245 -2.92 -12.53 17.08
CA PRO A 245 -3.60 -12.67 18.36
C PRO A 245 -2.73 -13.42 19.36
N ASN A 246 -2.78 -12.99 20.61
CA ASN A 246 -2.05 -13.62 21.73
C ASN A 246 -0.52 -13.70 21.54
N ALA A 247 0.06 -12.80 20.73
CA ALA A 247 1.47 -12.85 20.38
C ALA A 247 2.38 -12.62 21.59
N VAL A 248 2.08 -11.63 22.42
CA VAL A 248 2.91 -11.25 23.58
C VAL A 248 2.12 -11.44 24.85
N GLN A 249 2.72 -12.12 25.84
CA GLN A 249 2.14 -12.28 27.17
C GLN A 249 2.41 -11.02 28.03
N GLY A 250 1.41 -10.60 28.83
CA GLY A 250 1.51 -9.42 29.68
C GLY A 250 1.41 -8.11 28.91
N ASP A 251 2.07 -7.06 29.39
CA ASP A 251 2.04 -5.73 28.78
C ASP A 251 2.93 -5.61 27.54
N GLY A 252 3.77 -6.61 27.26
CA GLY A 252 4.59 -6.72 26.05
C GLY A 252 5.50 -5.55 25.71
N MET A 253 5.37 -4.44 26.42
CA MET A 253 6.02 -3.16 26.11
C MET A 253 7.53 -3.18 26.39
N GLN A 254 7.99 -4.10 27.21
CA GLN A 254 9.39 -4.16 27.65
C GLN A 254 10.38 -4.50 26.52
N ASN A 255 9.92 -5.16 25.46
CA ASN A 255 10.74 -5.55 24.31
C ASN A 255 10.57 -4.60 23.12
N LEU A 256 9.70 -3.61 23.23
CA LEU A 256 9.51 -2.61 22.19
C LEU A 256 10.51 -1.47 22.40
N GLN A 257 11.54 -1.45 21.58
CA GLN A 257 12.43 -0.31 21.51
C GLN A 257 11.86 0.69 20.48
N PRO A 258 11.74 1.98 20.82
CA PRO A 258 11.42 2.97 19.80
C PRO A 258 12.50 2.92 18.72
N LEU A 259 12.08 2.82 17.47
CA LEU A 259 12.95 2.82 16.30
C LEU A 259 13.53 4.24 16.07
N GLY A 260 14.34 4.72 17.02
CA GLY A 260 14.93 6.04 16.99
C GLY A 260 13.92 7.18 17.21
N ALA A 261 14.42 8.41 17.20
CA ALA A 261 13.54 9.58 17.14
C ALA A 261 12.81 9.53 15.79
N ALA A 262 11.48 9.56 15.81
CA ALA A 262 10.70 9.73 14.61
C ALA A 262 11.29 10.91 13.82
N ALA A 263 11.64 10.68 12.56
CA ALA A 263 12.15 11.73 11.70
C ALA A 263 11.10 12.85 11.68
N LYS A 264 11.53 14.09 11.90
CA LYS A 264 10.63 15.23 11.79
C LYS A 264 10.11 15.28 10.37
N SER A 265 8.83 15.05 10.20
CA SER A 265 8.17 15.15 8.90
C SER A 265 7.35 16.42 8.81
N VAL A 266 7.27 16.96 7.61
CA VAL A 266 6.41 18.10 7.27
C VAL A 266 5.42 17.65 6.21
N GLN A 267 4.14 17.89 6.47
CA GLN A 267 3.07 17.60 5.52
C GLN A 267 2.73 18.85 4.71
N LEU A 268 2.73 18.72 3.41
CA LEU A 268 2.40 19.78 2.46
C LEU A 268 1.32 19.29 1.50
N THR A 269 0.57 20.22 0.95
CA THR A 269 -0.44 19.92 -0.08
C THR A 269 -0.23 20.80 -1.29
N LEU A 270 -0.51 20.26 -2.48
CA LEU A 270 -0.57 21.01 -3.71
C LEU A 270 -2.01 21.02 -4.23
N ALA A 271 -2.42 22.14 -4.80
CA ALA A 271 -3.75 22.32 -5.37
C ALA A 271 -3.67 22.74 -6.83
N GLY A 272 -4.64 22.30 -7.61
CA GLY A 272 -4.89 22.79 -8.96
C GLY A 272 -5.57 24.15 -9.01
N GLN A 273 -6.01 24.56 -10.18
CA GLN A 273 -6.65 25.87 -10.41
C GLN A 273 -7.94 26.07 -9.64
N ASP A 274 -8.65 25.01 -9.26
CA ASP A 274 -9.85 25.07 -8.42
C ASP A 274 -9.55 25.20 -6.91
N ALA A 275 -8.28 25.35 -6.55
CA ALA A 275 -7.74 25.47 -5.20
C ALA A 275 -8.07 24.31 -4.25
N LYS A 276 -8.63 23.19 -4.75
CA LYS A 276 -8.83 22.00 -3.94
C LYS A 276 -7.51 21.24 -3.78
N PRO A 277 -7.08 20.93 -2.55
CA PRO A 277 -5.90 20.10 -2.33
C PRO A 277 -6.07 18.70 -2.94
N VAL A 278 -5.16 18.31 -3.81
CA VAL A 278 -5.25 17.02 -4.54
C VAL A 278 -4.00 16.18 -4.42
N THR A 279 -2.83 16.80 -4.18
CA THR A 279 -1.57 16.09 -4.00
C THR A 279 -1.07 16.27 -2.59
N GLN A 280 -0.75 15.16 -1.93
CA GLN A 280 -0.15 15.14 -0.59
C GLN A 280 1.35 14.90 -0.70
N VAL A 281 2.12 15.69 0.03
CA VAL A 281 3.59 15.57 0.06
C VAL A 281 4.06 15.47 1.49
N THR A 282 4.89 14.49 1.76
CA THR A 282 5.62 14.36 3.02
C THR A 282 7.09 14.62 2.79
N LEU A 283 7.66 15.49 3.59
CA LEU A 283 9.08 15.82 3.60
C LEU A 283 9.69 15.33 4.92
N PHE A 284 10.67 14.43 4.84
CA PHE A 284 11.43 13.93 5.99
C PHE A 284 12.80 14.60 6.02
N ASP A 285 13.13 15.25 7.12
CA ASP A 285 14.46 15.85 7.30
C ASP A 285 15.44 14.78 7.82
N GLN A 286 16.47 14.50 7.04
CA GLN A 286 17.56 13.60 7.37
C GLN A 286 18.87 14.36 7.71
N GLY A 287 18.76 15.63 8.04
CA GLY A 287 19.90 16.50 8.35
C GLY A 287 20.50 17.13 7.09
N ILE A 288 21.43 16.48 6.41
CA ILE A 288 22.09 17.03 5.20
C ILE A 288 21.14 17.05 3.99
N VAL A 289 20.29 16.04 3.87
CA VAL A 289 19.31 15.91 2.77
C VAL A 289 17.92 15.74 3.33
N GLN A 290 16.93 15.99 2.50
CA GLN A 290 15.53 15.70 2.76
C GLN A 290 15.05 14.61 1.81
N ILE A 291 14.19 13.72 2.31
CA ILE A 291 13.45 12.75 1.50
C ILE A 291 12.05 13.33 1.29
N LEU A 292 11.67 13.49 0.02
CA LEU A 292 10.34 13.94 -0.36
C LEU A 292 9.56 12.78 -0.97
N GLN A 293 8.36 12.55 -0.47
CA GLN A 293 7.42 11.54 -0.98
C GLN A 293 6.10 12.24 -1.32
N ALA A 294 5.70 12.18 -2.59
CA ALA A 294 4.47 12.78 -3.06
C ALA A 294 3.48 11.73 -3.56
N ALA A 295 2.27 11.76 -2.99
CA ALA A 295 1.10 11.03 -3.49
C ALA A 295 0.32 11.97 -4.42
N VAL A 296 0.71 11.98 -5.69
CA VAL A 296 0.17 12.88 -6.70
C VAL A 296 -1.16 12.35 -7.21
N THR A 297 -2.18 13.23 -7.27
CA THR A 297 -3.50 12.91 -7.82
C THR A 297 -4.09 14.08 -8.62
N GLY A 298 -5.23 13.87 -9.26
CA GLY A 298 -5.99 14.94 -9.94
C GLY A 298 -5.37 15.42 -11.25
N LEU A 299 -4.50 14.62 -11.87
CA LEU A 299 -3.90 14.95 -13.15
C LEU A 299 -4.63 14.27 -14.32
N PRO A 300 -4.62 14.86 -15.53
CA PRO A 300 -4.89 14.11 -16.75
C PRO A 300 -4.06 12.84 -16.84
N PRO A 301 -4.65 11.67 -17.22
CA PRO A 301 -3.94 10.42 -17.25
C PRO A 301 -2.92 10.31 -18.39
N LYS A 302 -1.90 9.48 -18.21
CA LYS A 302 -0.90 9.11 -19.23
C LYS A 302 -0.20 10.31 -19.85
N GLN A 303 0.11 11.32 -19.03
CA GLN A 303 0.84 12.53 -19.46
C GLN A 303 2.14 12.67 -18.65
N PRO A 304 3.19 13.25 -19.26
CA PRO A 304 4.44 13.56 -18.54
C PRO A 304 4.29 14.80 -17.69
N TYR A 305 4.85 14.74 -16.48
CA TYR A 305 4.91 15.83 -15.52
C TYR A 305 6.25 15.89 -14.82
N VAL A 306 6.51 17.05 -14.21
CA VAL A 306 7.70 17.31 -13.40
C VAL A 306 7.28 17.83 -12.05
N LEU A 307 7.78 17.22 -10.99
CA LEU A 307 7.81 17.83 -9.67
C LEU A 307 9.00 18.77 -9.63
N ALA A 308 8.78 20.04 -9.31
CA ALA A 308 9.78 21.09 -9.36
C ALA A 308 9.72 22.03 -8.15
N LEU A 309 10.78 22.78 -7.94
CA LEU A 309 10.83 23.93 -7.03
C LEU A 309 10.64 25.22 -7.81
N SER A 310 9.82 26.12 -7.29
CA SER A 310 9.63 27.48 -7.78
C SER A 310 10.15 28.50 -6.77
N ASP A 311 10.67 29.62 -7.24
CA ASP A 311 10.97 30.79 -6.42
C ASP A 311 9.76 31.72 -6.21
N ASP A 312 8.64 31.43 -6.86
CA ASP A 312 7.37 32.14 -6.73
C ASP A 312 6.27 31.21 -6.17
N PRO A 313 5.49 31.67 -5.16
CA PRO A 313 4.42 30.86 -4.57
C PRO A 313 3.28 30.50 -5.54
N LYS A 314 3.17 31.19 -6.66
CA LYS A 314 2.19 30.88 -7.73
C LYS A 314 2.73 29.90 -8.78
N GLY A 315 4.00 29.51 -8.65
CA GLY A 315 4.66 28.61 -9.60
C GLY A 315 5.01 29.23 -10.95
N THR A 316 4.96 30.56 -11.06
CA THR A 316 5.22 31.29 -12.31
C THR A 316 6.69 31.77 -12.44
N GLY A 317 7.49 31.58 -11.42
CA GLY A 317 8.92 31.93 -11.38
C GLY A 317 9.82 30.90 -12.05
N HIS A 318 11.11 30.97 -11.74
CA HIS A 318 12.06 29.96 -12.18
C HIS A 318 11.74 28.58 -11.59
N LEU A 319 11.68 27.57 -12.45
CA LEU A 319 11.40 26.19 -12.05
C LEU A 319 12.67 25.34 -12.12
N GLU A 320 12.97 24.66 -11.02
CA GLU A 320 14.06 23.70 -10.90
C GLU A 320 13.49 22.30 -10.74
N ALA A 321 13.80 21.38 -11.67
CA ALA A 321 13.29 20.02 -11.65
C ALA A 321 13.83 19.23 -10.47
N LEU A 322 12.94 18.54 -9.75
CA LEU A 322 13.28 17.54 -8.74
C LEU A 322 13.11 16.11 -9.27
N ALA A 323 11.99 15.83 -9.92
CA ALA A 323 11.71 14.51 -10.50
C ALA A 323 10.73 14.59 -11.65
N GLY A 324 11.03 13.87 -12.75
CA GLY A 324 10.08 13.64 -13.83
C GLY A 324 9.24 12.38 -13.56
N PHE A 325 7.96 12.41 -13.94
CA PHE A 325 7.07 11.25 -13.79
C PHE A 325 5.99 11.22 -14.86
N MET A 326 5.32 10.06 -14.99
CA MET A 326 4.16 9.87 -15.86
C MET A 326 2.95 9.60 -14.97
N SER A 327 1.84 10.31 -15.19
CA SER A 327 0.58 9.97 -14.53
C SER A 327 0.04 8.62 -15.04
N ASN A 328 -0.47 7.80 -14.14
CA ASN A 328 -1.09 6.51 -14.45
C ASN A 328 -2.51 6.71 -15.05
N PRO A 329 -3.23 5.65 -15.46
CA PRO A 329 -4.59 5.77 -15.97
C PRO A 329 -5.60 6.41 -15.01
N ALA A 330 -5.36 6.36 -13.69
CA ALA A 330 -6.18 7.05 -12.69
C ALA A 330 -5.80 8.53 -12.49
N GLY A 331 -4.86 9.07 -13.27
CA GLY A 331 -4.37 10.44 -13.11
C GLY A 331 -3.53 10.66 -11.85
N ALA A 332 -2.82 9.63 -11.38
CA ALA A 332 -2.06 9.62 -10.16
C ALA A 332 -0.61 9.14 -10.37
N ALA A 333 0.27 9.41 -9.41
CA ALA A 333 1.61 8.85 -9.32
C ALA A 333 2.15 8.89 -7.89
N ILE A 334 3.04 7.96 -7.55
CA ILE A 334 3.91 8.10 -6.38
C ILE A 334 5.25 8.63 -6.88
N VAL A 335 5.68 9.77 -6.34
CA VAL A 335 6.90 10.45 -6.75
C VAL A 335 7.80 10.62 -5.54
N ASN A 336 9.00 10.06 -5.60
CA ASN A 336 10.00 10.14 -4.55
C ASN A 336 11.24 10.88 -5.08
N THR A 337 11.82 11.74 -4.24
CA THR A 337 13.09 12.39 -4.54
C THR A 337 13.88 12.65 -3.26
N VAL A 338 15.19 12.80 -3.39
CA VAL A 338 16.10 13.07 -2.28
C VAL A 338 17.00 14.23 -2.69
N GLY A 339 17.18 15.17 -1.80
CA GLY A 339 18.08 16.29 -2.07
C GLY A 339 18.13 17.32 -0.93
N PRO A 340 19.00 18.34 -1.06
CA PRO A 340 19.09 19.43 -0.08
C PRO A 340 17.95 20.45 -0.33
N ILE A 341 16.71 20.06 -0.04
CA ILE A 341 15.49 20.82 -0.36
C ILE A 341 14.84 21.51 0.85
N ARG A 342 15.64 21.93 1.83
CA ARG A 342 15.16 22.62 3.05
C ARG A 342 14.39 23.90 2.79
N GLN A 343 14.66 24.57 1.69
CA GLN A 343 14.01 25.83 1.32
C GLN A 343 12.48 25.70 1.14
N ILE A 344 11.97 24.49 1.03
CA ILE A 344 10.52 24.24 0.99
C ILE A 344 9.86 24.58 2.33
N THR A 345 10.53 24.25 3.45
CA THR A 345 9.96 24.35 4.79
C THR A 345 10.43 25.58 5.56
N GLN A 346 11.67 26.00 5.32
CA GLN A 346 12.32 27.09 6.05
C GLN A 346 13.15 27.94 5.10
N GLY A 347 12.94 29.25 5.13
CA GLY A 347 13.98 30.16 4.74
C GLY A 347 15.03 30.17 5.85
N ASP A 348 16.29 29.88 5.56
CA ASP A 348 17.39 29.96 6.52
C ASP A 348 17.90 31.39 6.74
N GLY A 349 17.18 32.38 6.25
CA GLY A 349 17.53 33.80 6.26
C GLY A 349 18.56 34.21 5.19
N THR A 350 19.28 33.25 4.61
CA THR A 350 20.25 33.45 3.53
C THR A 350 19.75 32.93 2.20
N THR A 351 18.92 31.90 2.18
CA THR A 351 18.31 31.31 0.99
C THR A 351 16.81 31.59 0.97
N PRO A 352 16.25 32.16 -0.11
CA PRO A 352 14.83 32.39 -0.23
C PRO A 352 14.02 31.10 -0.13
N LYS A 353 12.84 31.17 0.49
CA LYS A 353 11.89 30.07 0.51
C LYS A 353 11.53 29.67 -0.91
N ARG A 354 11.43 28.36 -1.16
CA ARG A 354 11.00 27.77 -2.42
C ARG A 354 9.66 27.04 -2.21
N TYR A 355 8.95 26.82 -3.28
CA TYR A 355 7.60 26.23 -3.29
C TYR A 355 7.55 25.04 -4.23
N LEU A 356 6.85 24.00 -3.83
CA LEU A 356 6.62 22.83 -4.67
C LEU A 356 5.59 23.13 -5.75
N VAL A 357 5.86 22.63 -6.93
CA VAL A 357 5.02 22.79 -8.13
C VAL A 357 5.01 21.46 -8.88
N ILE A 358 3.87 21.09 -9.44
CA ILE A 358 3.76 20.09 -10.50
C ILE A 358 3.49 20.84 -11.80
N ALA A 359 4.37 20.65 -12.77
CA ALA A 359 4.27 21.27 -14.09
C ALA A 359 4.16 20.20 -15.19
N ARG A 360 3.58 20.55 -16.33
CA ARG A 360 3.57 19.70 -17.53
C ARG A 360 4.98 19.56 -18.09
N GLY A 361 5.26 18.45 -18.77
CA GLY A 361 6.49 18.26 -19.52
C GLY A 361 7.49 17.31 -18.88
N THR A 362 8.76 17.51 -19.17
CA THR A 362 9.88 16.68 -18.71
C THR A 362 10.91 17.53 -17.98
N PRO A 363 11.85 16.96 -17.21
CA PRO A 363 12.91 17.73 -16.55
C PRO A 363 13.75 18.59 -17.51
N ALA A 364 13.88 18.16 -18.76
CA ALA A 364 14.61 18.95 -19.80
C ALA A 364 13.76 20.09 -20.39
N GLN A 365 12.42 20.00 -20.28
CA GLN A 365 11.50 21.00 -20.82
C GLN A 365 10.29 21.10 -19.91
N ILE A 366 10.37 21.94 -18.89
CA ILE A 366 9.32 22.21 -17.94
C ILE A 366 8.33 23.20 -18.54
N GLY A 367 7.07 22.83 -18.59
CA GLY A 367 5.97 23.65 -19.11
C GLY A 367 5.17 24.34 -18.02
N GLU A 368 3.89 24.58 -18.29
CA GLU A 368 2.99 25.30 -17.40
C GLU A 368 2.72 24.53 -16.09
N PRO A 369 2.69 25.23 -14.94
CA PRO A 369 2.30 24.66 -13.67
C PRO A 369 0.81 24.24 -13.69
N VAL A 370 0.53 23.07 -13.14
CA VAL A 370 -0.83 22.50 -13.03
C VAL A 370 -1.29 22.36 -11.59
N GLN A 371 -0.35 22.22 -10.66
CA GLN A 371 -0.62 22.24 -9.22
C GLN A 371 0.49 23.01 -8.51
N VAL A 372 0.14 23.79 -7.52
CA VAL A 372 1.08 24.59 -6.72
C VAL A 372 0.87 24.34 -5.25
N GLN A 373 1.93 24.51 -4.45
CA GLN A 373 1.88 24.35 -3.01
C GLN A 373 0.88 25.32 -2.40
N VAL A 374 -0.07 24.77 -1.61
CA VAL A 374 -1.02 25.58 -0.84
C VAL A 374 -0.25 26.31 0.26
N GLN A 375 -0.45 27.62 0.34
CA GLN A 375 0.13 28.41 1.42
C GLN A 375 -0.65 28.15 2.71
N PRO A 376 0.03 28.07 3.89
CA PRO A 376 -0.64 27.90 5.17
C PRO A 376 -1.55 29.07 5.51
#